data_1033ae8df80bcf182587c690a7c3c9f9
#
_entry.id   1033ae8df80bcf182587c690a7c3c9f9
#
_cell.length_a   1.000
_cell.length_b   1.000
_cell.length_c   1.000
_cell.angle_alpha   90.00
_cell.angle_beta   90.00
_cell.angle_gamma   90.00
#
_symmetry.space_group_name_H-M   'P 1'
#
loop_
_entity.id
_entity.type
_entity.pdbx_description
1 polymer ?
#
loop_
_entity_poly.entity_id
_entity_poly.type
_entity_poly.pdbx_seq_one_letter_code
_entity_poly.pdbx_strand_id
1 'polypeptide(L)'
;MNIDRFKHQHVEILNGIHTLRQLSHQGIADHAVDIAHELQALAQVITQHLAIEDRILYPSLESSGNDRLARMSASYQNDMKGIANAFIRFARQWGNAALLRRSPEDVRTAANTVLKNVHARMMRENREFYPAIEAL
;
A
#
# COMPACT_ATOMS: atom_id res chain seq x y z
N MET A 1 -7.51 -6.84 20.65
CA MET A 1 -6.58 -7.34 19.63
C MET A 1 -5.43 -6.38 19.47
N ASN A 2 -4.22 -6.90 19.39
CA ASN A 2 -3.02 -6.08 19.16
C ASN A 2 -2.81 -5.85 17.66
N ILE A 3 -2.83 -4.59 17.22
CA ILE A 3 -2.64 -4.22 15.83
C ILE A 3 -1.34 -3.44 15.58
N ASP A 4 -0.41 -3.47 16.51
CA ASP A 4 0.85 -2.71 16.40
C ASP A 4 1.66 -3.11 15.17
N ARG A 5 1.66 -4.40 14.82
CA ARG A 5 2.35 -4.90 13.63
C ARG A 5 1.77 -4.30 12.34
N PHE A 6 0.44 -4.20 12.27
CA PHE A 6 -0.23 -3.61 11.10
C PHE A 6 0.06 -2.12 10.99
N LYS A 7 0.05 -1.41 12.11
CA LYS A 7 0.42 0.00 12.15
C LYS A 7 1.87 0.22 11.72
N HIS A 8 2.77 -0.64 12.17
CA HIS A 8 4.18 -0.57 11.79
C HIS A 8 4.36 -0.77 10.28
N GLN A 9 3.65 -1.71 9.69
CA GLN A 9 3.66 -1.93 8.24
C GLN A 9 3.12 -0.72 7.48
N HIS A 10 2.10 -0.03 8.01
CA HIS A 10 1.61 1.22 7.44
C HIS A 10 2.69 2.30 7.42
N VAL A 11 3.48 2.41 8.47
CA VAL A 11 4.63 3.34 8.50
C VAL A 11 5.62 3.01 7.39
N GLU A 12 5.95 1.73 7.22
CA GLU A 12 6.85 1.30 6.14
C GLU A 12 6.29 1.64 4.76
N ILE A 13 5.00 1.39 4.54
CA ILE A 13 4.34 1.69 3.26
C ILE A 13 4.35 3.21 2.98
N LEU A 14 3.98 4.01 3.97
CA LEU A 14 3.97 5.47 3.83
C LEU A 14 5.37 6.04 3.59
N ASN A 15 6.38 5.48 4.25
CA ASN A 15 7.78 5.87 4.03
C ASN A 15 8.24 5.50 2.61
N GLY A 16 7.85 4.32 2.12
CA GLY A 16 8.16 3.90 0.76
C GLY A 16 7.54 4.83 -0.30
N ILE A 17 6.29 5.23 -0.10
CA ILE A 17 5.62 6.20 -0.97
C ILE A 17 6.36 7.53 -0.96
N HIS A 18 6.74 8.00 0.21
CA HIS A 18 7.48 9.26 0.36
C HIS A 18 8.83 9.20 -0.37
N THR A 19 9.57 8.12 -0.21
CA THR A 19 10.87 7.93 -0.89
C THR A 19 10.68 7.94 -2.41
N LEU A 20 9.69 7.24 -2.93
CA LEU A 20 9.39 7.23 -4.37
C LEU A 20 9.06 8.62 -4.89
N ARG A 21 8.27 9.39 -4.15
CA ARG A 21 7.92 10.75 -4.53
C ARG A 21 9.14 11.67 -4.55
N GLN A 22 10.04 11.54 -3.57
CA GLN A 22 11.28 12.30 -3.52
C GLN A 22 12.19 11.97 -4.70
N LEU A 23 12.42 10.70 -4.97
CA LEU A 23 13.24 10.26 -6.10
C LEU A 23 12.66 10.73 -7.44
N SER A 24 11.36 10.62 -7.60
CA SER A 24 10.66 11.10 -8.78
C SER A 24 10.83 12.61 -8.97
N HIS A 25 10.75 13.36 -7.90
CA HIS A 25 10.90 14.82 -7.92
C HIS A 25 12.34 15.23 -8.28
N GLN A 26 13.32 14.43 -7.87
CA GLN A 26 14.74 14.67 -8.18
C GLN A 26 15.11 14.27 -9.61
N GLY A 27 14.26 13.53 -10.31
CA GLY A 27 14.45 13.11 -11.69
C GLY A 27 14.38 11.60 -11.86
N ILE A 28 13.34 11.14 -12.54
CA ILE A 28 13.07 9.70 -12.70
C ILE A 28 14.21 9.00 -13.47
N ALA A 29 14.65 9.58 -14.57
CA ALA A 29 15.71 8.98 -15.39
C ALA A 29 17.04 8.89 -14.62
N ASP A 30 17.37 9.93 -13.87
CA ASP A 30 18.64 10.00 -13.11
C ASP A 30 18.63 9.04 -11.91
N HIS A 31 17.46 8.72 -11.36
CA HIS A 31 17.30 7.85 -10.20
C HIS A 31 16.59 6.54 -10.54
N ALA A 32 16.68 6.10 -11.79
CA ALA A 32 15.91 4.96 -12.29
C ALA A 32 16.21 3.66 -11.54
N VAL A 33 17.46 3.39 -11.19
CA VAL A 33 17.84 2.18 -10.45
C VAL A 33 17.24 2.20 -9.04
N ASP A 34 17.33 3.33 -8.35
CA ASP A 34 16.80 3.47 -6.99
C ASP A 34 15.27 3.39 -7.00
N ILE A 35 14.62 4.01 -7.99
CA ILE A 35 13.16 3.95 -8.12
C ILE A 35 12.69 2.52 -8.39
N ALA A 36 13.35 1.80 -9.31
CA ALA A 36 12.99 0.41 -9.59
C ALA A 36 13.12 -0.46 -8.34
N HIS A 37 14.19 -0.24 -7.57
CA HIS A 37 14.43 -0.97 -6.31
C HIS A 37 13.33 -0.68 -5.27
N GLU A 38 12.99 0.59 -5.08
CA GLU A 38 11.94 1.01 -4.14
C GLU A 38 10.56 0.49 -4.54
N LEU A 39 10.24 0.48 -5.83
CA LEU A 39 8.97 -0.07 -6.32
C LEU A 39 8.84 -1.55 -5.96
N GLN A 40 9.89 -2.32 -6.15
CA GLN A 40 9.90 -3.74 -5.82
C GLN A 40 9.81 -3.96 -4.32
N ALA A 41 10.55 -3.18 -3.53
CA ALA A 41 10.54 -3.27 -2.08
C ALA A 41 9.15 -2.92 -1.52
N LEU A 42 8.54 -1.86 -2.01
CA LEU A 42 7.20 -1.44 -1.56
C LEU A 42 6.13 -2.47 -1.95
N ALA A 43 6.22 -3.04 -3.16
CA ALA A 43 5.31 -4.10 -3.58
C ALA A 43 5.39 -5.32 -2.66
N GLN A 44 6.58 -5.67 -2.21
CA GLN A 44 6.79 -6.76 -1.27
C GLN A 44 6.16 -6.48 0.09
N VAL A 45 6.35 -5.28 0.63
CA VAL A 45 5.75 -4.88 1.91
C VAL A 45 4.23 -4.90 1.83
N ILE A 46 3.65 -4.36 0.75
CA ILE A 46 2.19 -4.37 0.55
C ILE A 46 1.67 -5.80 0.45
N THR A 47 2.34 -6.66 -0.28
CA THR A 47 1.95 -8.06 -0.43
C THR A 47 1.95 -8.78 0.92
N GLN A 48 2.99 -8.58 1.73
CA GLN A 48 3.09 -9.18 3.06
C GLN A 48 2.02 -8.63 4.01
N HIS A 49 1.78 -7.33 3.95
CA HIS A 49 0.75 -6.68 4.77
C HIS A 49 -0.64 -7.26 4.49
N LEU A 50 -0.99 -7.39 3.22
CA LEU A 50 -2.25 -8.01 2.81
C LEU A 50 -2.37 -9.45 3.24
N ALA A 51 -1.31 -10.22 3.09
CA ALA A 51 -1.32 -11.64 3.45
C ALA A 51 -1.59 -11.83 4.95
N ILE A 52 -1.02 -10.97 5.78
CA ILE A 52 -1.24 -11.02 7.24
C ILE A 52 -2.65 -10.56 7.60
N GLU A 53 -3.14 -9.50 6.96
CA GLU A 53 -4.51 -9.04 7.18
C GLU A 53 -5.53 -10.12 6.79
N ASP A 54 -5.36 -10.74 5.63
CA ASP A 54 -6.24 -11.79 5.13
C ASP A 54 -6.22 -13.03 6.01
N ARG A 55 -5.07 -13.37 6.58
CA ARG A 55 -4.90 -14.57 7.39
C ARG A 55 -5.33 -14.39 8.84
N ILE A 56 -5.09 -13.22 9.41
CA ILE A 56 -5.23 -12.99 10.86
C ILE A 56 -6.28 -11.94 11.17
N LEU A 57 -6.17 -10.74 10.59
CA LEU A 57 -6.99 -9.60 11.00
C LEU A 57 -8.44 -9.75 10.62
N TYR A 58 -8.73 -9.92 9.34
CA TYR A 58 -10.11 -9.99 8.86
C TYR A 58 -10.89 -11.17 9.46
N PRO A 59 -10.32 -12.39 9.51
CA PRO A 59 -11.03 -13.50 10.16
C PRO A 59 -11.34 -13.26 11.63
N SER A 60 -10.42 -12.63 12.37
CA SER A 60 -10.62 -12.29 13.78
C SER A 60 -11.77 -11.30 13.97
N LEU A 61 -11.90 -10.33 13.07
CA LEU A 61 -12.96 -9.34 13.14
C LEU A 61 -14.32 -9.92 12.73
N GLU A 62 -14.35 -10.81 11.76
CA GLU A 62 -15.55 -11.51 11.33
C GLU A 62 -16.13 -12.37 12.45
N SER A 63 -15.28 -12.96 13.29
CA SER A 63 -15.68 -13.81 14.40
C SER A 63 -15.74 -13.08 15.76
N SER A 64 -15.60 -11.76 15.77
CA SER A 64 -15.56 -10.96 17.00
C SER A 64 -16.91 -10.83 17.74
N GLY A 65 -18.01 -11.16 17.06
CA GLY A 65 -19.37 -10.94 17.60
C GLY A 65 -19.86 -9.51 17.44
N ASN A 66 -19.06 -8.62 16.85
CA ASN A 66 -19.44 -7.23 16.57
C ASN A 66 -19.80 -7.11 15.09
N ASP A 67 -21.10 -7.09 14.78
CA ASP A 67 -21.62 -7.08 13.40
C ASP A 67 -21.16 -5.86 12.61
N ARG A 68 -21.14 -4.69 13.26
CA ARG A 68 -20.70 -3.45 12.61
C ARG A 68 -19.23 -3.55 12.17
N LEU A 69 -18.38 -4.05 13.06
CA LEU A 69 -16.97 -4.19 12.78
C LEU A 69 -16.72 -5.27 11.74
N ALA A 70 -17.47 -6.37 11.76
CA ALA A 70 -17.41 -7.42 10.76
C ALA A 70 -17.75 -6.89 9.36
N ARG A 71 -18.80 -6.09 9.24
CA ARG A 71 -19.19 -5.46 7.97
C ARG A 71 -18.15 -4.45 7.50
N MET A 72 -17.62 -3.62 8.40
CA MET A 72 -16.57 -2.67 8.10
C MET A 72 -15.32 -3.41 7.58
N SER A 73 -14.92 -4.48 8.26
CA SER A 73 -13.80 -5.33 7.87
C SER A 73 -13.96 -5.90 6.47
N ALA A 74 -15.13 -6.45 6.14
CA ALA A 74 -15.41 -7.01 4.81
C ALA A 74 -15.30 -5.94 3.71
N SER A 75 -15.81 -4.74 3.97
CA SER A 75 -15.72 -3.62 3.04
C SER A 75 -14.27 -3.21 2.81
N TYR A 76 -13.47 -3.09 3.87
CA TYR A 76 -12.05 -2.75 3.77
C TYR A 76 -11.28 -3.83 2.99
N GLN A 77 -11.55 -5.10 3.26
CA GLN A 77 -10.89 -6.21 2.57
C GLN A 77 -11.14 -6.18 1.06
N ASN A 78 -12.40 -6.00 0.65
CA ASN A 78 -12.75 -5.94 -0.77
C ASN A 78 -12.07 -4.77 -1.49
N ASP A 79 -12.14 -3.58 -0.92
CA ASP A 79 -11.58 -2.38 -1.53
C ASP A 79 -10.05 -2.46 -1.64
N MET A 80 -9.40 -2.99 -0.60
CA MET A 80 -7.93 -3.07 -0.57
C MET A 80 -7.36 -3.99 -1.64
N LYS A 81 -8.06 -5.06 -1.98
CA LYS A 81 -7.60 -5.97 -3.05
C LYS A 81 -7.38 -5.24 -4.36
N GLY A 82 -8.32 -4.39 -4.76
CA GLY A 82 -8.19 -3.60 -5.99
C GLY A 82 -7.04 -2.61 -5.95
N ILE A 83 -6.90 -1.90 -4.84
CA ILE A 83 -5.83 -0.90 -4.65
C ILE A 83 -4.45 -1.56 -4.67
N ALA A 84 -4.29 -2.66 -3.93
CA ALA A 84 -3.02 -3.38 -3.85
C ALA A 84 -2.66 -4.03 -5.18
N ASN A 85 -3.63 -4.66 -5.85
CA ASN A 85 -3.38 -5.29 -7.15
C ASN A 85 -2.96 -4.26 -8.19
N ALA A 86 -3.56 -3.07 -8.18
CA ALA A 86 -3.18 -1.98 -9.07
C ALA A 86 -1.72 -1.56 -8.84
N PHE A 87 -1.31 -1.43 -7.57
CA PHE A 87 0.07 -1.10 -7.24
C PHE A 87 1.05 -2.21 -7.64
N ILE A 88 0.73 -3.46 -7.36
CA ILE A 88 1.58 -4.61 -7.69
C ILE A 88 1.79 -4.71 -9.20
N ARG A 89 0.72 -4.53 -9.99
CA ARG A 89 0.83 -4.50 -11.45
C ARG A 89 1.70 -3.33 -11.94
N PHE A 90 1.52 -2.16 -11.34
CA PHE A 90 2.33 -0.98 -11.64
C PHE A 90 3.82 -1.25 -11.35
N ALA A 91 4.15 -1.79 -10.17
CA ALA A 91 5.51 -2.10 -9.79
C ALA A 91 6.14 -3.16 -10.71
N ARG A 92 5.36 -4.14 -11.15
CA ARG A 92 5.81 -5.18 -12.08
C ARG A 92 6.13 -4.60 -13.45
N GLN A 93 5.31 -3.69 -13.93
CA GLN A 93 5.51 -3.04 -15.22
C GLN A 93 6.69 -2.07 -15.21
N TRP A 94 6.81 -1.25 -14.15
CA TRP A 94 7.74 -0.13 -14.09
C TRP A 94 8.96 -0.38 -13.20
N GLY A 95 9.07 -1.55 -12.59
CA GLY A 95 10.22 -1.92 -11.75
C GLY A 95 11.47 -2.28 -12.58
N ASN A 96 11.76 -1.52 -13.62
CA ASN A 96 12.83 -1.74 -14.56
C ASN A 96 13.50 -0.40 -14.90
N ALA A 97 14.78 -0.26 -14.56
CA ALA A 97 15.51 0.99 -14.73
C ALA A 97 15.57 1.45 -16.20
N ALA A 98 15.73 0.52 -17.14
CA ALA A 98 15.80 0.86 -18.56
C ALA A 98 14.48 1.50 -19.05
N LEU A 99 13.34 0.94 -18.61
CA LEU A 99 12.03 1.46 -18.97
C LEU A 99 11.77 2.83 -18.33
N LEU A 100 12.18 3.01 -17.08
CA LEU A 100 12.07 4.29 -16.38
C LEU A 100 12.86 5.39 -17.07
N ARG A 101 14.07 5.08 -17.56
CA ARG A 101 14.89 6.04 -18.31
C ARG A 101 14.28 6.41 -19.65
N ARG A 102 13.64 5.45 -20.31
CA ARG A 102 13.07 5.64 -21.64
C ARG A 102 11.74 6.42 -21.62
N SER A 103 10.93 6.20 -20.57
CA SER A 103 9.57 6.75 -20.51
C SER A 103 9.25 7.40 -19.15
N PRO A 104 10.05 8.40 -18.70
CA PRO A 104 9.89 8.97 -17.35
C PRO A 104 8.53 9.65 -17.13
N GLU A 105 7.98 10.31 -18.17
CA GLU A 105 6.70 11.00 -18.01
C GLU A 105 5.51 10.04 -17.95
N ASP A 106 5.58 8.91 -18.65
CA ASP A 106 4.53 7.90 -18.60
C ASP A 106 4.46 7.28 -17.22
N VAL A 107 5.62 6.95 -16.61
CA VAL A 107 5.65 6.40 -15.27
C VAL A 107 5.20 7.43 -14.24
N ARG A 108 5.55 8.70 -14.41
CA ARG A 108 5.12 9.77 -13.51
C ARG A 108 3.60 9.86 -13.45
N THR A 109 2.94 9.84 -14.58
CA THR A 109 1.49 9.90 -14.69
C THR A 109 0.84 8.70 -14.05
N ALA A 110 1.31 7.49 -14.34
CA ALA A 110 0.79 6.26 -13.76
C ALA A 110 1.03 6.19 -12.24
N ALA A 111 2.22 6.60 -11.79
CA ALA A 111 2.58 6.60 -10.38
C ALA A 111 1.68 7.51 -9.54
N ASN A 112 1.36 8.70 -10.05
CA ASN A 112 0.54 9.66 -9.31
C ASN A 112 -0.80 9.06 -8.88
N THR A 113 -1.48 8.33 -9.76
CA THR A 113 -2.76 7.70 -9.45
C THR A 113 -2.59 6.56 -8.44
N VAL A 114 -1.64 5.67 -8.70
CA VAL A 114 -1.47 4.45 -7.89
C VAL A 114 -0.98 4.79 -6.48
N LEU A 115 0.01 5.67 -6.37
CA LEU A 115 0.55 6.07 -5.06
C LEU A 115 -0.47 6.87 -4.25
N LYS A 116 -1.24 7.74 -4.90
CA LYS A 116 -2.29 8.50 -4.23
C LYS A 116 -3.34 7.57 -3.62
N ASN A 117 -3.75 6.54 -4.35
CA ASN A 117 -4.76 5.59 -3.88
C ASN A 117 -4.26 4.76 -2.70
N VAL A 118 -3.03 4.28 -2.74
CA VAL A 118 -2.43 3.54 -1.61
C VAL A 118 -2.30 4.46 -0.39
N HIS A 119 -1.78 5.66 -0.58
CA HIS A 119 -1.62 6.64 0.51
C HIS A 119 -2.97 6.96 1.17
N ALA A 120 -3.98 7.29 0.39
CA ALA A 120 -5.31 7.61 0.89
C ALA A 120 -5.90 6.46 1.69
N ARG A 121 -5.68 5.23 1.24
CA ARG A 121 -6.16 4.03 1.92
C ARG A 121 -5.46 3.82 3.26
N MET A 122 -4.15 3.96 3.31
CA MET A 122 -3.39 3.84 4.56
C MET A 122 -3.86 4.87 5.58
N MET A 123 -4.05 6.10 5.15
CA MET A 123 -4.53 7.18 6.02
C MET A 123 -5.96 6.92 6.51
N ARG A 124 -6.82 6.39 5.65
CA ARG A 124 -8.21 6.07 6.02
C ARG A 124 -8.26 4.95 7.06
N GLU A 125 -7.48 3.90 6.88
CA GLU A 125 -7.40 2.81 7.86
C GLU A 125 -6.88 3.30 9.20
N ASN A 126 -5.88 4.18 9.19
CA ASN A 126 -5.32 4.76 10.40
C ASN A 126 -6.34 5.61 11.17
N ARG A 127 -7.25 6.30 10.46
CA ARG A 127 -8.23 7.20 11.08
C ARG A 127 -9.55 6.52 11.47
N GLU A 128 -9.98 5.52 10.72
CA GLU A 128 -11.31 4.93 10.87
C GLU A 128 -11.27 3.48 11.33
N PHE A 129 -10.47 2.67 10.68
CA PHE A 129 -10.50 1.21 10.86
C PHE A 129 -9.74 0.77 12.12
N TYR A 130 -8.49 1.16 12.24
CA TYR A 130 -7.66 0.76 13.38
C TYR A 130 -8.20 1.31 14.71
N PRO A 131 -8.65 2.56 14.81
CA PRO A 131 -9.30 3.01 16.04
C PRO A 131 -10.56 2.22 16.41
N ALA A 132 -11.36 1.80 15.41
CA ALA A 132 -12.53 0.97 15.66
C ALA A 132 -12.13 -0.42 16.22
N ILE A 133 -11.04 -0.98 15.75
CA ILE A 133 -10.51 -2.25 16.25
C ILE A 133 -9.99 -2.08 17.68
N GLU A 134 -9.26 -1.00 17.95
CA GLU A 134 -8.69 -0.71 19.25
C GLU A 134 -9.76 -0.45 20.31
N ALA A 135 -10.94 -0.01 19.90
CA ALA A 135 -12.07 0.25 20.79
C ALA A 135 -12.82 -1.04 21.22
N LEU A 136 -12.48 -2.18 20.69
CA LEU A 136 -13.11 -3.47 21.06
C LEU A 136 -12.92 -3.79 22.55
#